data_6832e986590cd47bfcdf3beefff56ebf
#
_entry.id   6832e986590cd47bfcdf3beefff56ebf
#
_cell.length_a   1.000
_cell.length_b   1.000
_cell.length_c   1.000
_cell.angle_alpha   90.00
_cell.angle_beta   90.00
_cell.angle_gamma   90.00
#
_symmetry.space_group_name_H-M   'P 1'
#
loop_
_entity.id
_entity.type
_entity.pdbx_description
1 polymer ?
#
loop_
_entity_poly.entity_id
_entity_poly.type
_entity_poly.pdbx_seq_one_letter_code
_entity_poly.pdbx_strand_id
1 'polypeptide(L)'
;MANNTTGLTRIIKAAGYSWKGFRAAWVNEAAFRQEAIAAIVAVVIACFLDVDAITRVLLIGSVFLVMIVEILNSAIEAVVDRIGSEFHELSGRAKDMGSAAVLLAIITAAITWVTLLWSHFR
;
A
#
# COMPACT_ATOMS: atom_id res chain seq x y z
N MET A 1 17.41 -4.75 -10.06
CA MET A 1 17.31 -6.22 -10.21
C MET A 1 17.55 -6.63 -11.66
N ALA A 2 18.75 -6.70 -12.00
CA ALA A 2 19.10 -7.22 -13.29
C ALA A 2 19.10 -8.73 -13.23
N ASN A 3 18.48 -9.37 -14.20
CA ASN A 3 18.57 -10.80 -14.33
C ASN A 3 18.40 -11.19 -15.79
N ASN A 4 19.01 -12.28 -16.14
CA ASN A 4 18.96 -12.83 -17.48
C ASN A 4 18.01 -14.01 -17.58
N THR A 5 17.19 -14.21 -16.56
CA THR A 5 16.25 -15.32 -16.52
C THR A 5 14.92 -14.91 -17.15
N THR A 6 14.21 -15.89 -17.67
CA THR A 6 12.92 -15.70 -18.31
C THR A 6 11.93 -16.73 -17.78
N GLY A 7 10.65 -16.50 -18.07
CA GLY A 7 9.59 -17.44 -17.76
C GLY A 7 9.39 -17.65 -16.26
N LEU A 8 9.18 -18.89 -15.88
CA LEU A 8 8.85 -19.26 -14.51
C LEU A 8 9.94 -18.88 -13.51
N THR A 9 11.21 -19.03 -13.90
CA THR A 9 12.34 -18.67 -13.02
C THR A 9 12.28 -17.20 -12.64
N ARG A 10 11.98 -16.32 -13.60
CA ARG A 10 11.86 -14.90 -13.35
C ARG A 10 10.70 -14.61 -12.37
N ILE A 11 9.58 -15.29 -12.54
CA ILE A 11 8.41 -15.13 -11.67
C ILE A 11 8.76 -15.53 -10.24
N ILE A 12 9.44 -16.66 -10.06
CA ILE A 12 9.85 -17.14 -8.73
C ILE A 12 10.80 -16.13 -8.07
N LYS A 13 11.76 -15.61 -8.82
CA LYS A 13 12.69 -14.61 -8.29
C LYS A 13 11.97 -13.31 -7.92
N ALA A 14 11.02 -12.87 -8.76
CA ALA A 14 10.22 -11.69 -8.49
C ALA A 14 9.40 -11.86 -7.22
N ALA A 15 8.83 -13.04 -6.99
CA ALA A 15 8.09 -13.33 -5.76
C ALA A 15 9.01 -13.22 -4.54
N GLY A 16 10.25 -13.71 -4.64
CA GLY A 16 11.24 -13.57 -3.57
C GLY A 16 11.58 -12.12 -3.27
N TYR A 17 11.74 -11.29 -4.29
CA TYR A 17 12.00 -9.87 -4.11
C TYR A 17 10.81 -9.16 -3.46
N SER A 18 9.60 -9.52 -3.88
CA SER A 18 8.38 -8.94 -3.29
C SER A 18 8.28 -9.28 -1.81
N TRP A 19 8.58 -10.52 -1.44
CA TRP A 19 8.61 -10.91 -0.03
C TRP A 19 9.62 -10.08 0.77
N LYS A 20 10.82 -9.89 0.23
CA LYS A 20 11.84 -9.05 0.87
C LYS A 20 11.35 -7.61 1.02
N GLY A 21 10.65 -7.09 0.03
CA GLY A 21 10.08 -5.75 0.07
C GLY A 21 9.04 -5.61 1.17
N PHE A 22 8.11 -6.53 1.28
CA PHE A 22 7.12 -6.53 2.37
C PHE A 22 7.79 -6.62 3.74
N ARG A 23 8.77 -7.50 3.86
CA ARG A 23 9.49 -7.65 5.13
C ARG A 23 10.26 -6.38 5.49
N ALA A 24 10.90 -5.74 4.52
CA ALA A 24 11.61 -4.49 4.74
C ALA A 24 10.66 -3.39 5.24
N ALA A 25 9.49 -3.27 4.62
CA ALA A 25 8.49 -2.30 5.05
C ALA A 25 7.99 -2.62 6.46
N TRP A 26 7.73 -3.89 6.75
CA TRP A 26 7.26 -4.32 8.06
C TRP A 26 8.29 -4.02 9.16
N VAL A 27 9.57 -4.33 8.90
CA VAL A 27 10.64 -4.16 9.88
C VAL A 27 10.96 -2.68 10.12
N ASN A 28 10.96 -1.88 9.06
CA ASN A 28 11.51 -0.53 9.12
C ASN A 28 10.47 0.58 9.27
N GLU A 29 9.19 0.31 8.97
CA GLU A 29 8.18 1.36 8.87
C GLU A 29 7.02 1.09 9.83
N ALA A 30 6.96 1.87 10.92
CA ALA A 30 5.87 1.73 11.89
C ALA A 30 4.51 2.02 11.26
N ALA A 31 4.43 3.03 10.39
CA ALA A 31 3.19 3.36 9.69
C ALA A 31 2.72 2.20 8.84
N PHE A 32 3.63 1.52 8.14
CA PHE A 32 3.28 0.35 7.33
C PHE A 32 2.69 -0.77 8.21
N ARG A 33 3.26 -1.03 9.38
CA ARG A 33 2.74 -2.07 10.29
C ARG A 33 1.31 -1.75 10.71
N GLN A 34 1.05 -0.51 11.11
CA GLN A 34 -0.30 -0.08 11.51
C GLN A 34 -1.29 -0.20 10.36
N GLU A 35 -0.90 0.27 9.18
CA GLU A 35 -1.76 0.21 7.99
C GLU A 35 -2.00 -1.23 7.55
N ALA A 36 -0.98 -2.09 7.64
CA ALA A 36 -1.11 -3.50 7.27
C ALA A 36 -2.08 -4.24 8.18
N ILE A 37 -2.01 -4.00 9.50
CA ILE A 37 -2.93 -4.61 10.45
C ILE A 37 -4.36 -4.14 10.18
N ALA A 38 -4.55 -2.83 9.98
CA ALA A 38 -5.86 -2.27 9.64
C ALA A 38 -6.38 -2.86 8.32
N ALA A 39 -5.51 -3.04 7.33
CA ALA A 39 -5.86 -3.61 6.04
C ALA A 39 -6.33 -5.06 6.18
N ILE A 40 -5.63 -5.86 6.97
CA ILE A 40 -6.03 -7.26 7.21
C ILE A 40 -7.40 -7.31 7.85
N VAL A 41 -7.64 -6.49 8.88
CA VAL A 41 -8.93 -6.44 9.55
C VAL A 41 -10.04 -6.03 8.56
N ALA A 42 -9.78 -4.99 7.75
CA ALA A 42 -10.75 -4.52 6.77
C ALA A 42 -11.07 -5.59 5.71
N VAL A 43 -10.06 -6.31 5.21
CA VAL A 43 -10.26 -7.38 4.23
C VAL A 43 -11.08 -8.52 4.83
N VAL A 44 -10.79 -8.91 6.07
CA VAL A 44 -11.58 -9.94 6.76
C VAL A 44 -13.03 -9.50 6.89
N ILE A 45 -13.27 -8.25 7.31
CA ILE A 45 -14.62 -7.71 7.41
C ILE A 45 -15.32 -7.76 6.05
N ALA A 46 -14.66 -7.30 4.99
CA ALA A 46 -15.23 -7.30 3.64
C ALA A 46 -15.60 -8.70 3.15
N CYS A 47 -14.82 -9.71 3.55
CA CYS A 47 -15.09 -11.09 3.17
C CYS A 47 -16.34 -11.65 3.85
N PHE A 48 -16.67 -11.17 5.04
CA PHE A 48 -17.81 -11.68 5.81
C PHE A 48 -19.07 -10.82 5.70
N LEU A 49 -18.98 -9.65 5.07
CA LEU A 49 -20.17 -8.83 4.83
C LEU A 49 -21.07 -9.49 3.77
N ASP A 50 -22.38 -9.35 3.97
CA ASP A 50 -23.38 -9.82 3.00
C ASP A 50 -23.57 -8.75 1.92
N VAL A 51 -22.61 -8.68 1.01
CA VAL A 51 -22.60 -7.71 -0.09
C VAL A 51 -22.37 -8.44 -1.40
N ASP A 52 -22.72 -7.81 -2.51
CA ASP A 52 -22.48 -8.40 -3.82
C ASP A 52 -20.99 -8.41 -4.18
N ALA A 53 -20.66 -9.12 -5.26
CA ALA A 53 -19.26 -9.30 -5.66
C ALA A 53 -18.59 -7.99 -6.03
N ILE A 54 -19.28 -7.10 -6.70
CA ILE A 54 -18.73 -5.81 -7.12
C ILE A 54 -18.40 -4.95 -5.89
N THR A 55 -19.34 -4.87 -4.95
CA THR A 55 -19.12 -4.12 -3.71
C THR A 55 -17.93 -4.68 -2.94
N ARG A 56 -17.85 -6.01 -2.82
CA ARG A 56 -16.74 -6.65 -2.11
C ARG A 56 -15.40 -6.36 -2.76
N VAL A 57 -15.32 -6.44 -4.08
CA VAL A 57 -14.07 -6.14 -4.82
C VAL A 57 -13.66 -4.69 -4.62
N LEU A 58 -14.61 -3.76 -4.63
CA LEU A 58 -14.29 -2.35 -4.41
C LEU A 58 -13.81 -2.08 -2.99
N LEU A 59 -14.44 -2.71 -2.00
CA LEU A 59 -14.02 -2.57 -0.60
C LEU A 59 -12.59 -3.09 -0.41
N ILE A 60 -12.31 -4.29 -0.90
CA ILE A 60 -10.98 -4.91 -0.77
C ILE A 60 -9.96 -4.14 -1.61
N GLY A 61 -10.32 -3.78 -2.84
CA GLY A 61 -9.42 -3.06 -3.74
C GLY A 61 -8.98 -1.72 -3.20
N SER A 62 -9.88 -0.99 -2.54
CA SER A 62 -9.55 0.31 -1.94
C SER A 62 -8.51 0.16 -0.82
N VAL A 63 -8.58 -0.91 -0.05
CA VAL A 63 -7.62 -1.20 1.01
C VAL A 63 -6.26 -1.57 0.43
N PHE A 64 -6.24 -2.42 -0.60
CA PHE A 64 -4.99 -2.74 -1.30
C PHE A 64 -4.35 -1.51 -1.93
N LEU A 65 -5.17 -0.59 -2.45
CA LEU A 65 -4.65 0.66 -3.01
C LEU A 65 -3.86 1.45 -1.96
N VAL A 66 -4.38 1.55 -0.75
CA VAL A 66 -3.68 2.22 0.35
C VAL A 66 -2.34 1.53 0.60
N MET A 67 -2.31 0.21 0.63
CA MET A 67 -1.07 -0.54 0.89
C MET A 67 -0.06 -0.39 -0.24
N ILE A 68 -0.52 -0.38 -1.49
CA ILE A 68 0.36 -0.14 -2.65
C ILE A 68 1.03 1.22 -2.53
N VAL A 69 0.25 2.25 -2.27
CA VAL A 69 0.76 3.62 -2.17
C VAL A 69 1.69 3.75 -0.97
N GLU A 70 1.36 3.10 0.16
CA GLU A 70 2.19 3.12 1.37
C GLU A 70 3.58 2.52 1.10
N ILE A 71 3.63 1.37 0.41
CA ILE A 71 4.91 0.74 0.05
C ILE A 71 5.71 1.63 -0.89
N LEU A 72 5.05 2.25 -1.87
CA LEU A 72 5.74 3.16 -2.81
C LEU A 72 6.28 4.37 -2.08
N ASN A 73 5.54 4.92 -1.12
CA ASN A 73 6.02 6.03 -0.31
C ASN A 73 7.25 5.62 0.50
N SER A 74 7.23 4.45 1.12
CA SER A 74 8.37 3.94 1.87
C SER A 74 9.60 3.75 0.97
N ALA A 75 9.39 3.30 -0.27
CA ALA A 75 10.48 3.17 -1.24
C ALA A 75 11.07 4.53 -1.59
N ILE A 76 10.23 5.56 -1.78
CA ILE A 76 10.69 6.93 -2.04
C ILE A 76 11.51 7.44 -0.87
N GLU A 77 11.03 7.25 0.36
CA GLU A 77 11.75 7.67 1.56
C GLU A 77 13.11 6.98 1.67
N ALA A 78 13.18 5.69 1.37
CA ALA A 78 14.42 4.95 1.40
C ALA A 78 15.44 5.50 0.41
N VAL A 79 14.99 5.84 -0.81
CA VAL A 79 15.86 6.43 -1.83
C VAL A 79 16.35 7.81 -1.39
N VAL A 80 15.44 8.64 -0.88
CA VAL A 80 15.79 9.99 -0.43
C VAL A 80 16.80 9.93 0.72
N ASP A 81 16.56 9.06 1.69
CA ASP A 81 17.45 8.93 2.86
C ASP A 81 18.81 8.37 2.48
N ARG A 82 18.90 7.55 1.44
CA ARG A 82 20.16 7.02 0.92
C ARG A 82 21.04 8.12 0.34
N ILE A 83 20.42 9.14 -0.29
CA ILE A 83 21.15 10.25 -0.90
C ILE A 83 21.84 11.10 0.16
N GLY A 84 21.17 11.38 1.29
CA GLY A 84 21.78 12.13 2.38
C GLY A 84 20.80 12.44 3.49
N SER A 85 21.35 12.71 4.68
CA SER A 85 20.56 13.05 5.85
C SER A 85 20.34 14.57 5.99
N GLU A 86 21.07 15.36 5.21
CA GLU A 86 20.95 16.83 5.25
C GLU A 86 19.69 17.28 4.51
N PHE A 87 19.17 18.42 4.91
CA PHE A 87 18.00 18.99 4.25
C PHE A 87 18.34 19.36 2.81
N HIS A 88 17.47 18.99 1.90
CA HIS A 88 17.50 19.42 0.51
C HIS A 88 16.07 19.65 0.05
N GLU A 89 15.84 20.75 -0.65
CA GLU A 89 14.50 21.15 -1.06
C GLU A 89 13.79 20.08 -1.90
N LEU A 90 14.49 19.47 -2.86
CA LEU A 90 13.90 18.43 -3.70
C LEU A 90 13.62 17.14 -2.91
N SER A 91 14.50 16.81 -1.96
CA SER A 91 14.26 15.64 -1.08
C SER A 91 13.03 15.85 -0.22
N GLY A 92 12.87 17.04 0.35
CA GLY A 92 11.70 17.40 1.13
C GLY A 92 10.43 17.36 0.28
N ARG A 93 10.50 17.90 -0.93
CA ARG A 93 9.38 17.89 -1.87
C ARG A 93 8.96 16.46 -2.21
N ALA A 94 9.93 15.57 -2.47
CA ALA A 94 9.63 14.17 -2.80
C ALA A 94 8.92 13.47 -1.64
N LYS A 95 9.39 13.68 -0.41
CA LYS A 95 8.76 13.10 0.78
C LYS A 95 7.35 13.63 0.97
N ASP A 96 7.15 14.92 0.79
CA ASP A 96 5.83 15.55 0.93
C ASP A 96 4.85 15.02 -0.11
N MET A 97 5.30 14.83 -1.34
CA MET A 97 4.47 14.30 -2.41
C MET A 97 4.09 12.85 -2.15
N GLY A 98 5.02 12.05 -1.63
CA GLY A 98 4.72 10.68 -1.23
C GLY A 98 3.67 10.62 -0.12
N SER A 99 3.81 11.50 0.88
CA SER A 99 2.83 11.60 1.95
C SER A 99 1.45 12.03 1.43
N ALA A 100 1.42 12.99 0.50
CA ALA A 100 0.17 13.42 -0.12
C ALA A 100 -0.52 12.28 -0.88
N ALA A 101 0.27 11.44 -1.56
CA ALA A 101 -0.28 10.27 -2.26
C ALA A 101 -0.93 9.30 -1.28
N VAL A 102 -0.30 9.05 -0.13
CA VAL A 102 -0.88 8.20 0.91
C VAL A 102 -2.18 8.79 1.42
N LEU A 103 -2.22 10.09 1.67
CA LEU A 103 -3.43 10.76 2.14
C LEU A 103 -4.58 10.61 1.14
N LEU A 104 -4.30 10.81 -0.15
CA LEU A 104 -5.32 10.65 -1.19
C LEU A 104 -5.83 9.21 -1.26
N ALA A 105 -4.95 8.24 -1.10
CA ALA A 105 -5.34 6.82 -1.10
C ALA A 105 -6.25 6.51 0.09
N ILE A 106 -5.93 7.03 1.27
CA ILE A 106 -6.74 6.84 2.48
C ILE A 106 -8.11 7.49 2.29
N ILE A 107 -8.17 8.71 1.74
CA ILE A 107 -9.43 9.39 1.46
C ILE A 107 -10.27 8.56 0.49
N THR A 108 -9.64 8.03 -0.56
CA THR A 108 -10.32 7.17 -1.54
C THR A 108 -10.93 5.95 -0.87
N ALA A 109 -10.19 5.28 0.01
CA ALA A 109 -10.69 4.13 0.74
C ALA A 109 -11.85 4.52 1.66
N ALA A 110 -11.72 5.64 2.36
CA ALA A 110 -12.77 6.12 3.25
C ALA A 110 -14.07 6.42 2.49
N ILE A 111 -13.96 7.10 1.35
CA ILE A 111 -15.13 7.39 0.51
C ILE A 111 -15.77 6.08 0.02
N THR A 112 -14.96 5.14 -0.42
CA THR A 112 -15.44 3.85 -0.92
C THR A 112 -16.22 3.10 0.16
N TRP A 113 -15.63 2.95 1.34
CA TRP A 113 -16.25 2.22 2.43
C TRP A 113 -17.51 2.91 2.96
N VAL A 114 -17.41 4.20 3.21
CA VAL A 114 -18.56 4.96 3.74
C VAL A 114 -19.73 4.93 2.75
N THR A 115 -19.46 5.19 1.48
CA THR A 115 -20.50 5.25 0.45
C THR A 115 -21.17 3.90 0.26
N LEU A 116 -20.37 2.85 0.10
CA LEU A 116 -20.90 1.51 -0.18
C LEU A 116 -21.63 0.92 1.02
N LEU A 117 -21.09 1.07 2.22
CA LEU A 117 -21.75 0.55 3.41
C LEU A 117 -22.99 1.35 3.77
N TRP A 118 -22.95 2.67 3.61
CA TRP A 118 -24.13 3.49 3.82
C TRP A 118 -25.28 3.06 2.90
N SER A 119 -24.96 2.88 1.63
CA SER A 119 -25.95 2.43 0.64
C SER A 119 -26.50 1.05 0.97
N HIS A 120 -25.63 0.14 1.45
CA HIS A 120 -26.01 -1.24 1.75
C HIS A 120 -26.89 -1.36 2.99
N PHE A 121 -26.55 -0.63 4.06
CA PHE A 121 -27.24 -0.74 5.34
C PHE A 121 -28.33 0.32 5.55
N ARG A 122 -28.58 1.13 4.57
CA ARG A 122 -29.57 2.18 4.62
C ARG A 122 -31.01 1.69 4.53
#